data_ee19b0546cde4b953d8f557bed7f975d
#
_entry.id   ee19b0546cde4b953d8f557bed7f975d
#
_cell.length_a   1.000
_cell.length_b   1.000
_cell.length_c   1.000
_cell.angle_alpha   90.00
_cell.angle_beta   90.00
_cell.angle_gamma   90.00
#
_symmetry.space_group_name_H-M   'P 1'
#
loop_
_entity.id
_entity.type
_entity.pdbx_description
1 polymer ?
#
loop_
_entity_poly.entity_id
_entity_poly.type
_entity_poly.pdbx_seq_one_letter_code
_entity_poly.pdbx_strand_id
1 'polypeptide(L)'
;MLKQTFIHIPGIGRQTELDLWKGGIRSWDDADRFEKRFGLLGARLQQRLDDYIPKSREAIREKNASFFERLSTLGEAWRVFPEFADQCVYLDIETTGLSSVFDMVTVVGLYDGRKYKVFVEGENLQELPSHLSQYSVVVTFNGSGFDLRFLKLAFPEMRLPPIHIDLRWVTRKLGVTGGLKSVEKGFGLSRAKEIGDLTGYDATVLWAKYLRGEKSALEQLVQYNTEDVVHLKAIMEIAYDKLCKESVSYLKNSIAPVFTGVSAVPNAKRSMVLRRLAPLVSLESPVSRLLPRCPTKSEPRIVGIDLTGSAKRATGWALMEGAAATTKSLCTDEELIKETISAKPDLVSIDSPLSLPEGYGKPGVPIYRKCELALKRMGISVFWCLLPSMEMLTRRGIKLARELRNHRLNVIESYPGAAQDILGIPRKKASLEELKRGLFRAGITGDFVTADITHDEVDAITSALVGLFYMADDFIALGTPNEDYLIVPRSTKFNYVKLAQIVSASGLDAIPENIPLG
;
A
#
# COMPACT_ATOMS: atom_id res chain seq x y z
N MET A 1 -19.46 -21.20 -12.02
CA MET A 1 -19.55 -19.82 -12.57
C MET A 1 -18.88 -19.67 -13.93
N LEU A 2 -17.73 -20.32 -14.20
CA LEU A 2 -17.02 -20.17 -15.46
C LEU A 2 -17.88 -20.55 -16.69
N LYS A 3 -18.59 -21.67 -16.65
CA LYS A 3 -19.51 -22.11 -17.71
C LYS A 3 -20.74 -21.19 -17.94
N GLN A 4 -20.93 -20.21 -17.07
CA GLN A 4 -21.96 -19.16 -17.19
C GLN A 4 -21.37 -17.82 -17.65
N THR A 5 -20.06 -17.80 -17.92
CA THR A 5 -19.30 -16.60 -18.26
C THR A 5 -19.12 -16.49 -19.77
N PHE A 6 -19.39 -15.30 -20.33
CA PHE A 6 -19.22 -15.00 -21.75
C PHE A 6 -18.19 -13.89 -21.99
N ILE A 7 -17.84 -13.11 -20.97
CA ILE A 7 -16.92 -11.95 -21.11
C ILE A 7 -15.47 -12.35 -21.41
N HIS A 8 -15.09 -13.62 -21.26
CA HIS A 8 -13.78 -14.12 -21.73
C HIS A 8 -13.69 -14.13 -23.26
N ILE A 9 -14.83 -14.14 -23.94
CA ILE A 9 -14.93 -14.11 -25.41
C ILE A 9 -14.64 -12.69 -25.93
N PRO A 10 -13.70 -12.50 -26.87
CA PRO A 10 -13.42 -11.19 -27.45
C PRO A 10 -14.64 -10.52 -28.04
N GLY A 11 -14.85 -9.24 -27.68
CA GLY A 11 -16.00 -8.46 -28.15
C GLY A 11 -17.30 -8.69 -27.36
N ILE A 12 -17.31 -9.57 -26.37
CA ILE A 12 -18.39 -9.65 -25.37
C ILE A 12 -17.94 -8.90 -24.11
N GLY A 13 -18.68 -7.88 -23.76
CA GLY A 13 -18.50 -7.11 -22.53
C GLY A 13 -19.53 -7.48 -21.47
N ARG A 14 -19.41 -6.88 -20.27
CA ARG A 14 -20.34 -7.13 -19.14
C ARG A 14 -21.79 -6.86 -19.51
N GLN A 15 -22.07 -5.77 -20.25
CA GLN A 15 -23.43 -5.45 -20.65
C GLN A 15 -24.00 -6.53 -21.58
N THR A 16 -23.23 -6.98 -22.56
CA THR A 16 -23.65 -8.05 -23.47
C THR A 16 -23.87 -9.37 -22.73
N GLU A 17 -23.03 -9.72 -21.75
CA GLU A 17 -23.24 -10.89 -20.90
C GLU A 17 -24.54 -10.78 -20.09
N LEU A 18 -24.82 -9.61 -19.52
CA LEU A 18 -26.06 -9.37 -18.78
C LEU A 18 -27.29 -9.48 -19.69
N ASP A 19 -27.19 -9.00 -20.93
CA ASP A 19 -28.29 -9.07 -21.90
C ASP A 19 -28.51 -10.52 -22.38
N LEU A 20 -27.44 -11.30 -22.55
CA LEU A 20 -27.52 -12.73 -22.79
C LEU A 20 -28.25 -13.45 -21.64
N TRP A 21 -27.86 -13.17 -20.40
CA TRP A 21 -28.49 -13.78 -19.22
C TRP A 21 -29.96 -13.40 -19.09
N LYS A 22 -30.34 -12.15 -19.33
CA LYS A 22 -31.73 -11.67 -19.36
C LYS A 22 -32.51 -12.33 -20.48
N GLY A 23 -31.89 -12.56 -21.62
CA GLY A 23 -32.48 -13.26 -22.78
C GLY A 23 -32.61 -14.77 -22.60
N GLY A 24 -32.22 -15.33 -21.41
CA GLY A 24 -32.30 -16.75 -21.11
C GLY A 24 -31.05 -17.56 -21.44
N ILE A 25 -30.02 -16.96 -22.03
CA ILE A 25 -28.72 -17.60 -22.32
C ILE A 25 -27.84 -17.42 -21.08
N ARG A 26 -27.94 -18.33 -20.12
CA ARG A 26 -27.30 -18.24 -18.79
C ARG A 26 -26.06 -19.10 -18.65
N SER A 27 -25.85 -20.01 -19.60
CA SER A 27 -24.70 -20.93 -19.64
C SER A 27 -24.28 -21.19 -21.08
N TRP A 28 -23.13 -21.82 -21.24
CA TRP A 28 -22.69 -22.27 -22.56
C TRP A 28 -23.63 -23.32 -23.18
N ASP A 29 -24.33 -24.10 -22.35
CA ASP A 29 -25.29 -25.09 -22.82
C ASP A 29 -26.59 -24.46 -23.34
N ASP A 30 -26.90 -23.23 -22.87
CA ASP A 30 -28.03 -22.47 -23.39
C ASP A 30 -27.71 -21.77 -24.70
N ALA A 31 -26.42 -21.54 -24.99
CA ALA A 31 -25.99 -20.83 -26.20
C ALA A 31 -26.35 -21.58 -27.50
N ASP A 32 -26.41 -22.90 -27.45
CA ASP A 32 -26.84 -23.74 -28.59
C ASP A 32 -28.31 -23.47 -28.97
N ARG A 33 -29.12 -22.90 -28.05
CA ARG A 33 -30.54 -22.54 -28.20
C ARG A 33 -30.74 -21.10 -28.64
N PHE A 34 -29.65 -20.36 -28.90
CA PHE A 34 -29.72 -18.95 -29.27
C PHE A 34 -30.31 -18.83 -30.69
N GLU A 35 -31.58 -18.46 -30.78
CA GLU A 35 -32.24 -18.23 -32.09
C GLU A 35 -31.80 -16.88 -32.68
N LYS A 36 -31.61 -16.82 -34.00
CA LYS A 36 -31.17 -15.66 -34.79
C LYS A 36 -32.17 -14.49 -34.79
N ARG A 37 -32.81 -14.16 -33.69
CA ARG A 37 -33.86 -13.12 -33.60
C ARG A 37 -33.34 -11.68 -33.61
N PHE A 38 -32.01 -11.43 -33.65
CA PHE A 38 -31.45 -10.12 -33.38
C PHE A 38 -30.76 -9.42 -34.57
N GLY A 39 -31.12 -9.72 -35.79
CA GLY A 39 -30.55 -9.07 -36.98
C GLY A 39 -29.03 -9.24 -37.15
N LEU A 40 -28.36 -8.30 -37.82
CA LEU A 40 -26.92 -8.36 -38.11
C LEU A 40 -26.02 -8.39 -36.84
N LEU A 41 -26.41 -7.70 -35.79
CA LEU A 41 -25.72 -7.72 -34.50
C LEU A 41 -25.86 -9.08 -33.79
N GLY A 42 -27.04 -9.70 -33.90
CA GLY A 42 -27.28 -11.03 -33.39
C GLY A 42 -26.47 -12.09 -34.12
N ALA A 43 -26.37 -12.01 -35.44
CA ALA A 43 -25.57 -12.94 -36.23
C ALA A 43 -24.07 -12.91 -35.86
N ARG A 44 -23.49 -11.73 -35.63
CA ARG A 44 -22.10 -11.59 -35.20
C ARG A 44 -21.88 -12.14 -33.77
N LEU A 45 -22.83 -11.95 -32.89
CA LEU A 45 -22.78 -12.47 -31.53
C LEU A 45 -22.87 -13.99 -31.57
N GLN A 46 -23.83 -14.56 -32.35
CA GLN A 46 -23.97 -15.99 -32.52
C GLN A 46 -22.67 -16.62 -33.05
N GLN A 47 -22.09 -16.06 -34.11
CA GLN A 47 -20.81 -16.56 -34.63
C GLN A 47 -19.72 -16.59 -33.56
N ARG A 48 -19.62 -15.58 -32.72
CA ARG A 48 -18.65 -15.59 -31.61
C ARG A 48 -18.92 -16.67 -30.59
N LEU A 49 -20.17 -16.89 -30.21
CA LEU A 49 -20.54 -17.96 -29.30
C LEU A 49 -20.18 -19.32 -29.92
N ASP A 50 -20.54 -19.55 -31.18
CA ASP A 50 -20.26 -20.79 -31.91
C ASP A 50 -18.75 -21.06 -32.02
N ASP A 51 -17.95 -20.02 -32.23
CA ASP A 51 -16.49 -20.13 -32.38
C ASP A 51 -15.76 -20.37 -31.07
N TYR A 52 -16.23 -19.76 -29.96
CA TYR A 52 -15.48 -19.73 -28.72
C TYR A 52 -15.96 -20.70 -27.65
N ILE A 53 -17.25 -21.05 -27.59
CA ILE A 53 -17.76 -21.97 -26.58
C ILE A 53 -17.15 -23.37 -26.68
N PRO A 54 -17.04 -23.99 -27.90
CA PRO A 54 -16.35 -25.26 -28.03
C PRO A 54 -14.90 -25.21 -27.53
N LYS A 55 -14.15 -24.17 -27.88
CA LYS A 55 -12.76 -23.93 -27.44
C LYS A 55 -12.70 -23.73 -25.92
N SER A 56 -13.68 -23.06 -25.33
CA SER A 56 -13.76 -22.85 -23.88
C SER A 56 -13.99 -24.17 -23.14
N ARG A 57 -14.83 -25.03 -23.67
CA ARG A 57 -15.05 -26.39 -23.11
C ARG A 57 -13.78 -27.23 -23.23
N GLU A 58 -13.08 -27.15 -24.36
CA GLU A 58 -11.80 -27.82 -24.58
C GLU A 58 -10.73 -27.32 -23.62
N ALA A 59 -10.58 -26.00 -23.45
CA ALA A 59 -9.64 -25.40 -22.52
C ALA A 59 -9.86 -25.86 -21.06
N ILE A 60 -11.12 -26.03 -20.64
CA ILE A 60 -11.42 -26.62 -19.32
C ILE A 60 -10.99 -28.09 -19.26
N ARG A 61 -11.27 -28.87 -20.32
CA ARG A 61 -10.91 -30.30 -20.36
C ARG A 61 -9.41 -30.51 -20.32
N GLU A 62 -8.67 -29.65 -21.03
CA GLU A 62 -7.21 -29.68 -21.12
C GLU A 62 -6.50 -28.96 -19.98
N LYS A 63 -7.29 -28.39 -19.04
CA LYS A 63 -6.75 -27.59 -17.95
C LYS A 63 -5.91 -26.40 -18.42
N ASN A 64 -6.24 -25.83 -19.57
CA ASN A 64 -5.57 -24.65 -20.12
C ASN A 64 -6.19 -23.36 -19.56
N ALA A 65 -5.73 -22.93 -18.38
CA ALA A 65 -6.21 -21.70 -17.74
C ALA A 65 -5.87 -20.44 -18.53
N SER A 66 -4.77 -20.44 -19.30
CA SER A 66 -4.34 -19.28 -20.10
C SER A 66 -5.40 -18.82 -21.10
N PHE A 67 -6.25 -19.73 -21.58
CA PHE A 67 -7.38 -19.40 -22.45
C PHE A 67 -8.33 -18.36 -21.81
N PHE A 68 -8.38 -18.32 -20.48
CA PHE A 68 -9.25 -17.44 -19.71
C PHE A 68 -8.52 -16.19 -19.13
N GLU A 69 -7.28 -15.93 -19.53
CA GLU A 69 -6.45 -14.83 -19.02
C GLU A 69 -7.15 -13.47 -19.12
N ARG A 70 -7.99 -13.27 -20.13
CA ARG A 70 -8.80 -12.06 -20.26
C ARG A 70 -9.64 -11.75 -19.02
N LEU A 71 -10.08 -12.76 -18.27
CA LEU A 71 -10.84 -12.55 -17.05
C LEU A 71 -10.01 -11.82 -15.97
N SER A 72 -8.68 -11.99 -15.97
CA SER A 72 -7.78 -11.28 -15.07
C SER A 72 -7.78 -9.77 -15.37
N THR A 73 -7.70 -9.38 -16.64
CA THR A 73 -7.73 -7.97 -17.06
C THR A 73 -9.07 -7.29 -16.78
N LEU A 74 -10.14 -8.07 -16.71
CA LEU A 74 -11.50 -7.58 -16.39
C LEU A 74 -11.82 -7.58 -14.89
N GLY A 75 -10.90 -8.06 -14.04
CA GLY A 75 -11.12 -8.24 -12.61
C GLY A 75 -12.15 -9.33 -12.28
N GLU A 76 -12.27 -10.33 -13.15
CA GLU A 76 -13.23 -11.45 -13.04
C GLU A 76 -12.54 -12.81 -12.99
N ALA A 77 -11.22 -12.84 -12.71
CA ALA A 77 -10.42 -14.07 -12.61
C ALA A 77 -10.99 -15.08 -11.60
N TRP A 78 -11.67 -14.63 -10.55
CA TRP A 78 -12.31 -15.47 -9.55
C TRP A 78 -13.28 -16.50 -10.14
N ARG A 79 -13.81 -16.25 -11.35
CA ARG A 79 -14.78 -17.14 -12.02
C ARG A 79 -14.18 -18.47 -12.46
N VAL A 80 -12.84 -18.54 -12.62
CA VAL A 80 -12.17 -19.79 -13.03
C VAL A 80 -12.02 -20.79 -11.87
N PHE A 81 -12.21 -20.34 -10.63
CA PHE A 81 -11.76 -21.03 -9.43
C PHE A 81 -12.14 -22.52 -9.36
N PRO A 82 -13.41 -22.97 -9.51
CA PRO A 82 -13.70 -24.39 -9.29
C PRO A 82 -13.13 -25.31 -10.37
N GLU A 83 -13.14 -24.86 -11.61
CA GLU A 83 -12.66 -25.66 -12.74
C GLU A 83 -11.14 -25.85 -12.73
N PHE A 84 -10.43 -24.97 -12.03
CA PHE A 84 -8.96 -24.96 -11.90
C PHE A 84 -8.49 -25.05 -10.45
N ALA A 85 -9.32 -25.44 -9.51
CA ALA A 85 -8.98 -25.52 -8.09
C ALA A 85 -7.79 -26.45 -7.80
N ASP A 86 -7.65 -27.51 -8.57
CA ASP A 86 -6.53 -28.46 -8.52
C ASP A 86 -5.22 -27.92 -9.11
N GLN A 87 -5.27 -26.78 -9.77
CA GLN A 87 -4.10 -26.04 -10.32
C GLN A 87 -3.91 -24.69 -9.64
N CYS A 88 -4.64 -24.44 -8.55
CA CYS A 88 -4.47 -23.23 -7.74
C CYS A 88 -3.35 -23.40 -6.72
N VAL A 89 -2.60 -22.32 -6.53
CA VAL A 89 -1.72 -22.15 -5.39
C VAL A 89 -2.05 -20.85 -4.68
N TYR A 90 -2.12 -20.90 -3.38
CA TYR A 90 -2.26 -19.75 -2.50
C TYR A 90 -0.88 -19.29 -2.09
N LEU A 91 -0.60 -18.00 -2.21
CA LEU A 91 0.71 -17.44 -2.00
C LEU A 91 0.63 -16.20 -1.12
N ASP A 92 1.54 -16.12 -0.17
CA ASP A 92 1.80 -14.94 0.65
C ASP A 92 3.30 -14.84 0.93
N ILE A 93 3.83 -13.62 1.10
CA ILE A 93 5.23 -13.37 1.33
C ILE A 93 5.47 -12.54 2.59
N GLU A 94 6.59 -12.84 3.27
CA GLU A 94 7.18 -11.95 4.25
C GLU A 94 8.39 -11.23 3.65
N THR A 95 8.61 -10.01 4.10
CA THR A 95 9.66 -9.14 3.56
C THR A 95 10.38 -8.39 4.67
N THR A 96 11.53 -7.82 4.37
CA THR A 96 12.24 -6.94 5.32
C THR A 96 11.57 -5.56 5.48
N GLY A 97 10.59 -5.23 4.63
CA GLY A 97 9.84 -3.97 4.68
C GLY A 97 8.85 -3.85 3.52
N LEU A 98 8.38 -2.64 3.22
CA LEU A 98 7.28 -2.42 2.27
C LEU A 98 7.71 -1.99 0.86
N SER A 99 8.98 -1.73 0.65
CA SER A 99 9.50 -1.24 -0.64
C SER A 99 10.11 -2.38 -1.45
N SER A 100 9.45 -2.81 -2.50
CA SER A 100 9.98 -3.85 -3.39
C SER A 100 11.33 -3.51 -4.06
N VAL A 101 11.78 -2.25 -3.99
CA VAL A 101 13.07 -1.79 -4.53
C VAL A 101 14.19 -1.88 -3.49
N PHE A 102 13.87 -1.75 -2.21
CA PHE A 102 14.86 -1.67 -1.11
C PHE A 102 14.79 -2.82 -0.14
N ASP A 103 13.63 -3.43 -0.05
CA ASP A 103 13.38 -4.55 0.84
C ASP A 103 13.42 -5.86 0.05
N MET A 104 13.76 -6.93 0.73
CA MET A 104 13.89 -8.25 0.14
C MET A 104 12.82 -9.19 0.65
N VAL A 105 12.51 -10.20 -0.14
CA VAL A 105 11.68 -11.33 0.27
C VAL A 105 12.44 -12.18 1.27
N THR A 106 11.82 -12.51 2.38
CA THR A 106 12.44 -13.31 3.46
C THR A 106 11.84 -14.71 3.55
N VAL A 107 10.52 -14.79 3.47
CA VAL A 107 9.78 -16.05 3.50
C VAL A 107 8.70 -16.00 2.42
N VAL A 108 8.49 -17.09 1.72
CA VAL A 108 7.36 -17.29 0.81
C VAL A 108 6.64 -18.57 1.19
N GLY A 109 5.36 -18.47 1.49
CA GLY A 109 4.48 -19.61 1.69
C GLY A 109 3.71 -19.94 0.42
N LEU A 110 3.70 -21.21 0.04
CA LEU A 110 2.83 -21.77 -0.97
C LEU A 110 1.93 -22.84 -0.36
N TYR A 111 0.63 -22.75 -0.62
CA TYR A 111 -0.35 -23.76 -0.22
C TYR A 111 -1.18 -24.19 -1.42
N ASP A 112 -1.17 -25.47 -1.77
CA ASP A 112 -1.93 -26.01 -2.91
C ASP A 112 -3.34 -26.49 -2.53
N GLY A 113 -3.78 -26.19 -1.31
CA GLY A 113 -5.04 -26.66 -0.74
C GLY A 113 -4.91 -27.97 0.04
N ARG A 114 -3.72 -28.61 0.03
CA ARG A 114 -3.42 -29.86 0.74
C ARG A 114 -2.10 -29.78 1.51
N LYS A 115 -1.05 -29.25 0.88
CA LYS A 115 0.30 -29.17 1.43
C LYS A 115 0.77 -27.73 1.46
N TYR A 116 1.33 -27.32 2.58
CA TYR A 116 2.06 -26.08 2.71
C TYR A 116 3.55 -26.33 2.43
N LYS A 117 4.15 -25.46 1.66
CA LYS A 117 5.58 -25.43 1.39
C LYS A 117 6.12 -24.02 1.67
N VAL A 118 7.21 -23.94 2.38
CA VAL A 118 7.88 -22.68 2.71
C VAL A 118 9.22 -22.56 1.98
N PHE A 119 9.51 -21.33 1.56
CA PHE A 119 10.79 -20.95 0.96
C PHE A 119 11.37 -19.81 1.78
N VAL A 120 12.61 -19.98 2.23
CA VAL A 120 13.30 -19.06 3.15
C VAL A 120 14.54 -18.52 2.46
N GLU A 121 14.74 -17.21 2.57
CA GLU A 121 15.94 -16.53 2.06
C GLU A 121 17.21 -17.10 2.71
N GLY A 122 18.22 -17.38 1.90
CA GLY A 122 19.47 -18.01 2.34
C GLY A 122 19.38 -19.53 2.54
N GLU A 123 18.20 -20.15 2.39
CA GLU A 123 18.04 -21.61 2.49
C GLU A 123 17.61 -22.21 1.15
N ASN A 124 16.35 -22.01 0.76
CA ASN A 124 15.73 -22.65 -0.41
C ASN A 124 14.87 -21.71 -1.26
N LEU A 125 14.91 -20.39 -1.03
CA LEU A 125 14.09 -19.42 -1.76
C LEU A 125 14.32 -19.50 -3.28
N GLN A 126 15.50 -19.87 -3.72
CA GLN A 126 15.85 -20.00 -5.14
C GLN A 126 15.08 -21.13 -5.87
N GLU A 127 14.45 -22.03 -5.14
CA GLU A 127 13.62 -23.10 -5.72
C GLU A 127 12.20 -22.62 -6.07
N LEU A 128 11.76 -21.47 -5.53
CA LEU A 128 10.41 -20.95 -5.69
C LEU A 128 9.94 -20.88 -7.15
N PRO A 129 10.73 -20.36 -8.13
CA PRO A 129 10.29 -20.27 -9.52
C PRO A 129 9.89 -21.62 -10.12
N SER A 130 10.66 -22.69 -9.85
CA SER A 130 10.40 -24.03 -10.35
C SER A 130 9.12 -24.65 -9.74
N HIS A 131 8.81 -24.32 -8.49
CA HIS A 131 7.59 -24.78 -7.83
C HIS A 131 6.38 -23.99 -8.29
N LEU A 132 6.49 -22.67 -8.41
CA LEU A 132 5.37 -21.81 -8.82
C LEU A 132 4.94 -22.07 -10.26
N SER A 133 5.88 -22.44 -11.15
CA SER A 133 5.60 -22.77 -12.55
C SER A 133 4.71 -24.00 -12.76
N GLN A 134 4.50 -24.82 -11.74
CA GLN A 134 3.64 -26.01 -11.78
C GLN A 134 2.14 -25.67 -11.70
N TYR A 135 1.81 -24.43 -11.37
CA TYR A 135 0.45 -23.98 -11.17
C TYR A 135 -0.01 -23.06 -12.31
N SER A 136 -1.31 -23.07 -12.56
CA SER A 136 -1.94 -22.23 -13.58
C SER A 136 -2.69 -21.04 -12.99
N VAL A 137 -3.00 -21.09 -11.70
CA VAL A 137 -3.71 -20.03 -10.97
C VAL A 137 -2.97 -19.73 -9.68
N VAL A 138 -2.65 -18.46 -9.44
CA VAL A 138 -2.14 -17.98 -8.16
C VAL A 138 -3.17 -17.11 -7.47
N VAL A 139 -3.41 -17.39 -6.19
CA VAL A 139 -4.35 -16.66 -5.34
C VAL A 139 -3.56 -15.95 -4.24
N THR A 140 -3.75 -14.65 -4.10
CA THR A 140 -3.07 -13.82 -3.09
C THR A 140 -4.05 -12.88 -2.42
N PHE A 141 -3.60 -12.16 -1.39
CA PHE A 141 -4.31 -11.02 -0.83
C PHE A 141 -3.52 -9.73 -1.01
N ASN A 142 -3.96 -8.84 -1.88
CA ASN A 142 -3.23 -7.61 -2.29
C ASN A 142 -1.93 -7.89 -3.08
N GLY A 143 -1.78 -9.08 -3.65
CA GLY A 143 -0.56 -9.47 -4.35
C GLY A 143 -0.25 -8.66 -5.58
N SER A 144 -1.25 -8.11 -6.28
CA SER A 144 -1.03 -7.17 -7.38
C SER A 144 -0.32 -5.88 -6.93
N GLY A 145 -0.54 -5.47 -5.68
CA GLY A 145 0.06 -4.29 -5.07
C GLY A 145 1.38 -4.57 -4.34
N PHE A 146 1.60 -5.81 -3.90
CA PHE A 146 2.71 -6.14 -3.01
C PHE A 146 3.47 -7.41 -3.47
N ASP A 147 2.97 -8.60 -3.18
CA ASP A 147 3.69 -9.88 -3.33
C ASP A 147 4.32 -10.06 -4.70
N LEU A 148 3.52 -9.92 -5.77
CA LEU A 148 3.98 -10.16 -7.12
C LEU A 148 5.00 -9.13 -7.61
N ARG A 149 5.01 -7.93 -7.02
CA ARG A 149 6.04 -6.92 -7.32
C ARG A 149 7.38 -7.29 -6.71
N PHE A 150 7.39 -7.74 -5.46
CA PHE A 150 8.58 -8.25 -4.80
C PHE A 150 9.16 -9.45 -5.54
N LEU A 151 8.29 -10.42 -5.86
CA LEU A 151 8.72 -11.63 -6.56
C LEU A 151 9.27 -11.35 -7.96
N LYS A 152 8.67 -10.41 -8.72
CA LYS A 152 9.19 -10.02 -10.04
C LYS A 152 10.57 -9.36 -9.97
N LEU A 153 10.85 -8.61 -8.90
CA LEU A 153 12.17 -7.99 -8.71
C LEU A 153 13.20 -9.00 -8.20
N ALA A 154 12.79 -9.89 -7.29
CA ALA A 154 13.67 -10.96 -6.77
C ALA A 154 14.01 -12.01 -7.84
N PHE A 155 13.05 -12.29 -8.75
CA PHE A 155 13.16 -13.31 -9.80
C PHE A 155 12.69 -12.77 -11.14
N PRO A 156 13.51 -11.95 -11.84
CA PRO A 156 13.09 -11.30 -13.11
C PRO A 156 12.66 -12.28 -14.20
N GLU A 157 13.28 -13.47 -14.26
CA GLU A 157 13.00 -14.52 -15.23
C GLU A 157 11.84 -15.44 -14.83
N MET A 158 11.28 -15.27 -13.62
CA MET A 158 10.21 -16.12 -13.15
C MET A 158 8.92 -15.85 -13.92
N ARG A 159 8.33 -16.91 -14.45
CA ARG A 159 7.00 -16.87 -15.04
C ARG A 159 5.95 -17.11 -13.97
N LEU A 160 5.12 -16.12 -13.75
CA LEU A 160 3.96 -16.24 -12.87
C LEU A 160 2.87 -17.10 -13.53
N PRO A 161 2.03 -17.78 -12.74
CA PRO A 161 0.82 -18.43 -13.25
C PRO A 161 -0.02 -17.46 -14.11
N PRO A 162 -0.58 -17.92 -15.25
CA PRO A 162 -1.29 -17.04 -16.18
C PRO A 162 -2.52 -16.37 -15.58
N ILE A 163 -3.14 -16.99 -14.57
CA ILE A 163 -4.28 -16.43 -13.87
C ILE A 163 -3.88 -15.99 -12.47
N HIS A 164 -4.12 -14.73 -12.16
CA HIS A 164 -3.97 -14.20 -10.80
C HIS A 164 -5.32 -13.78 -10.23
N ILE A 165 -5.67 -14.31 -9.07
CA ILE A 165 -6.85 -13.94 -8.29
C ILE A 165 -6.38 -13.17 -7.05
N ASP A 166 -6.61 -11.87 -7.03
CA ASP A 166 -6.30 -11.03 -5.87
C ASP A 166 -7.55 -10.88 -5.00
N LEU A 167 -7.54 -11.54 -3.85
CA LEU A 167 -8.69 -11.62 -2.93
C LEU A 167 -9.10 -10.26 -2.38
N ARG A 168 -8.20 -9.29 -2.29
CA ARG A 168 -8.57 -7.93 -1.88
C ARG A 168 -9.62 -7.31 -2.80
N TRP A 169 -9.54 -7.56 -4.10
CA TRP A 169 -10.51 -7.08 -5.07
C TRP A 169 -11.76 -7.95 -5.13
N VAL A 170 -11.62 -9.25 -4.90
CA VAL A 170 -12.73 -10.19 -4.85
C VAL A 170 -13.64 -9.89 -3.66
N THR A 171 -13.08 -9.75 -2.45
CA THR A 171 -13.84 -9.47 -1.22
C THR A 171 -14.47 -8.08 -1.24
N ARG A 172 -13.81 -7.10 -1.89
CA ARG A 172 -14.38 -5.76 -2.08
C ARG A 172 -15.69 -5.78 -2.88
N LYS A 173 -15.86 -6.71 -3.83
CA LYS A 173 -17.13 -6.87 -4.57
C LYS A 173 -18.28 -7.28 -3.64
N LEU A 174 -17.99 -7.95 -2.54
CA LEU A 174 -18.93 -8.36 -1.48
C LEU A 174 -19.08 -7.30 -0.37
N GLY A 175 -18.53 -6.10 -0.55
CA GLY A 175 -18.55 -5.04 0.46
C GLY A 175 -17.61 -5.27 1.65
N VAL A 176 -16.79 -6.35 1.63
CA VAL A 176 -15.82 -6.66 2.69
C VAL A 176 -14.48 -6.04 2.30
N THR A 177 -14.02 -5.06 3.10
CA THR A 177 -12.82 -4.27 2.83
C THR A 177 -11.86 -4.27 4.02
N GLY A 178 -10.63 -3.83 3.80
CA GLY A 178 -9.58 -3.76 4.83
C GLY A 178 -8.39 -4.64 4.51
N GLY A 179 -7.56 -4.90 5.52
CA GLY A 179 -6.46 -5.87 5.44
C GLY A 179 -6.94 -7.31 5.61
N LEU A 180 -6.03 -8.28 5.41
CA LEU A 180 -6.36 -9.72 5.48
C LEU A 180 -7.09 -10.07 6.78
N LYS A 181 -6.59 -9.65 7.94
CA LYS A 181 -7.24 -9.88 9.26
C LYS A 181 -8.65 -9.31 9.37
N SER A 182 -8.91 -8.16 8.74
CA SER A 182 -10.25 -7.57 8.72
C SER A 182 -11.21 -8.41 7.89
N VAL A 183 -10.74 -8.94 6.77
CA VAL A 183 -11.52 -9.81 5.88
C VAL A 183 -11.78 -11.17 6.53
N GLU A 184 -10.78 -11.76 7.18
CA GLU A 184 -10.93 -12.98 7.98
C GLU A 184 -12.04 -12.82 9.01
N LYS A 185 -11.98 -11.79 9.82
CA LYS A 185 -13.01 -11.47 10.82
C LYS A 185 -14.39 -11.27 10.18
N GLY A 186 -14.45 -10.58 9.04
CA GLY A 186 -15.69 -10.36 8.29
C GLY A 186 -16.31 -11.66 7.74
N PHE A 187 -15.49 -12.69 7.53
CA PHE A 187 -15.92 -14.02 7.10
C PHE A 187 -16.02 -15.05 8.25
N GLY A 188 -15.78 -14.63 9.50
CA GLY A 188 -15.88 -15.49 10.69
C GLY A 188 -14.71 -16.46 10.84
N LEU A 189 -13.57 -16.17 10.20
CA LEU A 189 -12.34 -16.92 10.38
C LEU A 189 -11.58 -16.40 11.62
N SER A 190 -11.03 -17.33 12.40
CA SER A 190 -10.23 -17.02 13.61
C SER A 190 -8.85 -17.63 13.49
N ARG A 191 -7.85 -16.92 14.00
CA ARG A 191 -6.45 -17.37 14.08
C ARG A 191 -6.17 -18.06 15.41
N ALA A 192 -5.12 -18.86 15.46
CA ALA A 192 -4.59 -19.38 16.72
C ALA A 192 -4.20 -18.21 17.65
N LYS A 193 -4.42 -18.37 18.97
CA LYS A 193 -4.20 -17.28 19.94
C LYS A 193 -2.75 -16.80 19.99
N GLU A 194 -1.80 -17.71 19.77
CA GLU A 194 -0.37 -17.44 19.82
C GLU A 194 0.11 -16.50 18.69
N ILE A 195 -0.64 -16.44 17.58
CA ILE A 195 -0.26 -15.72 16.37
C ILE A 195 -1.24 -14.59 16.04
N GLY A 196 -2.44 -14.60 16.61
CA GLY A 196 -3.54 -13.70 16.26
C GLY A 196 -3.19 -12.20 16.34
N ASP A 197 -2.28 -11.82 17.23
CA ASP A 197 -1.87 -10.43 17.45
C ASP A 197 -0.65 -10.00 16.62
N LEU A 198 0.08 -10.94 15.99
CA LEU A 198 1.24 -10.62 15.15
C LEU A 198 0.80 -9.78 13.95
N THR A 199 1.63 -8.83 13.55
CA THR A 199 1.42 -7.96 12.39
C THR A 199 2.53 -8.18 11.37
N GLY A 200 2.36 -7.73 10.12
CA GLY A 200 3.46 -7.77 9.12
C GLY A 200 4.72 -7.05 9.58
N TYR A 201 4.59 -6.15 10.56
CA TYR A 201 5.74 -5.53 11.21
C TYR A 201 6.44 -6.49 12.17
N ASP A 202 5.70 -7.28 12.94
CA ASP A 202 6.30 -8.28 13.84
C ASP A 202 7.03 -9.36 13.02
N ALA A 203 6.56 -9.66 11.81
CA ALA A 203 7.25 -10.53 10.86
C ALA A 203 8.67 -10.02 10.54
N THR A 204 8.84 -8.72 10.31
CA THR A 204 10.16 -8.13 10.06
C THR A 204 11.06 -8.19 11.31
N VAL A 205 10.49 -8.09 12.52
CA VAL A 205 11.22 -8.26 13.79
C VAL A 205 11.69 -9.70 13.97
N LEU A 206 10.81 -10.67 13.69
CA LEU A 206 11.13 -12.09 13.79
C LEU A 206 12.28 -12.45 12.83
N TRP A 207 12.26 -11.94 11.60
CA TRP A 207 13.34 -12.12 10.66
C TRP A 207 14.67 -11.56 11.18
N ALA A 208 14.68 -10.34 11.73
CA ALA A 208 15.89 -9.75 12.31
C ALA A 208 16.43 -10.53 13.52
N LYS A 209 15.56 -11.15 14.33
CA LYS A 209 15.97 -12.05 15.42
C LYS A 209 16.60 -13.34 14.89
N TYR A 210 15.99 -13.93 13.85
CA TYR A 210 16.53 -15.11 13.18
C TYR A 210 17.96 -14.86 12.66
N LEU A 211 18.19 -13.72 12.00
CA LEU A 211 19.52 -13.33 11.52
C LEU A 211 20.56 -13.16 12.65
N ARG A 212 20.11 -12.96 13.90
CA ARG A 212 20.96 -12.91 15.11
C ARG A 212 21.15 -14.27 15.77
N GLY A 213 20.62 -15.35 15.18
CA GLY A 213 20.79 -16.72 15.65
C GLY A 213 19.62 -17.29 16.46
N GLU A 214 18.51 -16.54 16.64
CA GLU A 214 17.30 -17.04 17.31
C GLU A 214 16.47 -17.91 16.34
N LYS A 215 16.73 -19.21 16.30
CA LYS A 215 16.01 -20.14 15.38
C LYS A 215 14.52 -20.19 15.61
N SER A 216 14.06 -20.08 16.86
CA SER A 216 12.62 -20.02 17.21
C SER A 216 11.88 -18.84 16.58
N ALA A 217 12.59 -17.77 16.25
CA ALA A 217 11.98 -16.62 15.57
C ALA A 217 11.60 -16.95 14.11
N LEU A 218 12.39 -17.76 13.41
CA LEU A 218 12.02 -18.27 12.08
C LEU A 218 10.81 -19.19 12.15
N GLU A 219 10.76 -20.08 13.15
CA GLU A 219 9.61 -20.98 13.34
C GLU A 219 8.31 -20.20 13.53
N GLN A 220 8.34 -19.14 14.35
CA GLN A 220 7.19 -18.26 14.55
C GLN A 220 6.80 -17.50 13.27
N LEU A 221 7.79 -17.02 12.49
CA LEU A 221 7.56 -16.33 11.22
C LEU A 221 6.91 -17.25 10.19
N VAL A 222 7.40 -18.49 10.08
CA VAL A 222 6.85 -19.53 9.20
C VAL A 222 5.43 -19.90 9.64
N GLN A 223 5.17 -20.01 10.93
CA GLN A 223 3.83 -20.29 11.44
C GLN A 223 2.86 -19.15 11.15
N TYR A 224 3.30 -17.89 11.28
CA TYR A 224 2.53 -16.71 10.92
C TYR A 224 2.16 -16.72 9.44
N ASN A 225 3.14 -16.91 8.55
CA ASN A 225 2.91 -17.00 7.11
C ASN A 225 2.03 -18.19 6.73
N THR A 226 2.16 -19.34 7.43
CA THR A 226 1.30 -20.51 7.20
C THR A 226 -0.17 -20.19 7.42
N GLU A 227 -0.52 -19.49 8.49
CA GLU A 227 -1.91 -19.08 8.73
C GLU A 227 -2.42 -18.11 7.67
N ASP A 228 -1.60 -17.11 7.30
CA ASP A 228 -1.96 -16.17 6.24
C ASP A 228 -2.31 -16.92 4.96
N VAL A 229 -1.44 -17.81 4.49
CA VAL A 229 -1.63 -18.55 3.24
C VAL A 229 -2.81 -19.54 3.29
N VAL A 230 -2.97 -20.29 4.39
CA VAL A 230 -4.06 -21.27 4.53
C VAL A 230 -5.43 -20.56 4.55
N HIS A 231 -5.52 -19.40 5.19
CA HIS A 231 -6.76 -18.63 5.24
C HIS A 231 -7.15 -18.06 3.86
N LEU A 232 -6.20 -17.84 2.94
CA LEU A 232 -6.54 -17.41 1.58
C LEU A 232 -7.47 -18.41 0.88
N LYS A 233 -7.29 -19.73 1.11
CA LYS A 233 -8.16 -20.76 0.56
C LYS A 233 -9.58 -20.62 1.11
N ALA A 234 -9.73 -20.52 2.41
CA ALA A 234 -11.04 -20.38 3.05
C ALA A 234 -11.76 -19.09 2.58
N ILE A 235 -11.02 -17.97 2.48
CA ILE A 235 -11.55 -16.72 1.96
C ILE A 235 -12.01 -16.87 0.51
N MET A 236 -11.20 -17.53 -0.35
CA MET A 236 -11.54 -17.75 -1.75
C MET A 236 -12.83 -18.57 -1.89
N GLU A 237 -12.96 -19.66 -1.15
CA GLU A 237 -14.14 -20.54 -1.18
C GLU A 237 -15.40 -19.80 -0.74
N ILE A 238 -15.34 -19.09 0.40
CA ILE A 238 -16.47 -18.29 0.92
C ILE A 238 -16.86 -17.17 -0.06
N ALA A 239 -15.86 -16.45 -0.57
CA ALA A 239 -16.10 -15.34 -1.50
C ALA A 239 -16.70 -15.84 -2.82
N TYR A 240 -16.19 -16.96 -3.35
CA TYR A 240 -16.73 -17.59 -4.55
C TYR A 240 -18.21 -17.96 -4.39
N ASP A 241 -18.56 -18.64 -3.30
CA ASP A 241 -19.94 -19.06 -3.02
C ASP A 241 -20.88 -17.85 -2.91
N LYS A 242 -20.47 -16.80 -2.22
CA LYS A 242 -21.24 -15.56 -2.08
C LYS A 242 -21.45 -14.87 -3.44
N LEU A 243 -20.40 -14.69 -4.23
CA LEU A 243 -20.48 -14.08 -5.55
C LEU A 243 -21.34 -14.90 -6.53
N CYS A 244 -21.28 -16.22 -6.46
CA CYS A 244 -22.17 -17.09 -7.24
C CYS A 244 -23.62 -16.90 -6.85
N LYS A 245 -23.94 -16.86 -5.55
CA LYS A 245 -25.30 -16.63 -5.04
C LYS A 245 -25.84 -15.28 -5.47
N GLU A 246 -25.05 -14.22 -5.40
CA GLU A 246 -25.42 -12.88 -5.88
C GLU A 246 -25.68 -12.88 -7.39
N SER A 247 -24.81 -13.51 -8.17
CA SER A 247 -24.98 -13.63 -9.62
C SER A 247 -26.25 -14.41 -9.97
N VAL A 248 -26.51 -15.52 -9.29
CA VAL A 248 -27.74 -16.32 -9.47
C VAL A 248 -28.99 -15.57 -9.01
N SER A 249 -28.91 -14.81 -7.92
CA SER A 249 -30.02 -13.95 -7.45
C SER A 249 -30.33 -12.87 -8.48
N TYR A 250 -29.31 -12.23 -9.04
CA TYR A 250 -29.50 -11.29 -10.15
C TYR A 250 -30.18 -11.94 -11.34
N LEU A 251 -29.77 -13.15 -11.71
CA LEU A 251 -30.37 -13.94 -12.80
C LEU A 251 -31.84 -14.30 -12.52
N LYS A 252 -32.19 -14.58 -11.26
CA LYS A 252 -33.57 -14.91 -10.84
C LYS A 252 -34.46 -13.69 -10.79
N ASN A 253 -33.97 -12.57 -10.26
CA ASN A 253 -34.75 -11.34 -10.07
C ASN A 253 -34.89 -10.52 -11.38
N SER A 254 -34.14 -10.83 -12.42
CA SER A 254 -34.23 -10.23 -13.74
C SER A 254 -35.31 -10.87 -14.63
N ILE A 255 -36.25 -11.58 -14.06
CA ILE A 255 -37.46 -12.05 -14.75
C ILE A 255 -38.43 -10.88 -14.85
N ALA A 256 -38.26 -10.03 -15.87
CA ALA A 256 -39.24 -9.08 -16.31
C ALA A 256 -39.42 -9.24 -17.84
N PRO A 257 -40.53 -8.84 -18.42
CA PRO A 257 -41.28 -9.61 -19.41
C PRO A 257 -40.64 -9.57 -20.80
N VAL A 258 -40.95 -10.64 -21.51
CA VAL A 258 -40.93 -10.82 -22.98
C VAL A 258 -40.85 -9.49 -23.74
N PHE A 259 -39.80 -9.37 -24.53
CA PHE A 259 -39.64 -8.37 -25.59
C PHE A 259 -40.86 -8.38 -26.54
N THR A 260 -41.78 -7.49 -26.34
CA THR A 260 -42.73 -7.09 -27.37
C THR A 260 -42.39 -5.67 -27.79
N GLY A 261 -42.00 -5.51 -29.04
CA GLY A 261 -42.02 -4.23 -29.74
C GLY A 261 -40.71 -3.47 -29.74
N VAL A 262 -39.93 -3.65 -30.82
CA VAL A 262 -38.89 -2.71 -31.27
C VAL A 262 -39.59 -1.47 -31.80
N SER A 263 -39.60 -0.38 -31.03
CA SER A 263 -39.72 0.95 -31.61
C SER A 263 -38.31 1.48 -31.90
N ALA A 264 -38.10 1.82 -33.17
CA ALA A 264 -36.87 2.42 -33.65
C ALA A 264 -36.58 3.71 -32.87
N VAL A 265 -35.46 3.73 -32.14
CA VAL A 265 -34.93 4.96 -31.57
C VAL A 265 -34.13 5.69 -32.66
N PRO A 266 -34.41 6.97 -32.93
CA PRO A 266 -33.71 7.73 -33.94
C PRO A 266 -32.21 7.87 -33.61
N ASN A 267 -31.38 7.81 -34.64
CA ASN A 267 -29.95 8.12 -34.61
C ASN A 267 -29.69 9.49 -33.97
N ALA A 268 -29.51 9.54 -32.66
CA ALA A 268 -28.85 10.66 -32.02
C ALA A 268 -27.35 10.54 -32.27
N LYS A 269 -26.83 11.44 -33.09
CA LYS A 269 -25.42 11.66 -33.32
C LYS A 269 -24.69 11.60 -31.99
N ARG A 270 -23.84 10.59 -31.79
CA ARG A 270 -22.83 10.60 -30.75
C ARG A 270 -21.84 11.74 -31.07
N SER A 271 -22.18 12.92 -30.67
CA SER A 271 -21.24 13.99 -30.41
C SER A 271 -20.34 13.49 -29.29
N MET A 272 -19.12 13.11 -29.68
CA MET A 272 -18.02 12.91 -28.77
C MET A 272 -17.66 14.27 -28.18
N VAL A 273 -18.38 14.67 -27.12
CA VAL A 273 -17.95 15.75 -26.26
C VAL A 273 -16.77 15.20 -25.46
N LEU A 274 -15.58 15.35 -26.03
CA LEU A 274 -14.38 15.53 -25.26
C LEU A 274 -14.63 16.74 -24.34
N ARG A 275 -15.22 16.49 -23.16
CA ARG A 275 -15.06 17.43 -22.06
C ARG A 275 -13.57 17.47 -21.79
N ARG A 276 -12.89 18.42 -22.39
CA ARG A 276 -11.68 18.99 -21.79
C ARG A 276 -12.09 19.31 -20.36
N LEU A 277 -11.56 18.56 -19.41
CA LEU A 277 -11.50 18.97 -18.02
C LEU A 277 -10.69 20.25 -18.02
N ALA A 278 -11.39 21.38 -18.14
CA ALA A 278 -10.86 22.64 -17.70
C ALA A 278 -10.47 22.44 -16.23
N PRO A 279 -9.32 22.93 -15.80
CA PRO A 279 -8.95 22.87 -14.40
C PRO A 279 -9.95 23.70 -13.63
N LEU A 280 -10.90 23.05 -12.95
CA LEU A 280 -11.67 23.65 -11.87
C LEU A 280 -10.72 23.81 -10.68
N VAL A 281 -9.79 24.71 -10.82
CA VAL A 281 -9.10 25.34 -9.70
C VAL A 281 -9.95 26.56 -9.32
N SER A 282 -11.07 26.36 -8.69
CA SER A 282 -11.48 27.31 -7.68
C SER A 282 -10.55 27.07 -6.50
N LEU A 283 -9.48 27.84 -6.44
CA LEU A 283 -8.63 27.96 -5.28
C LEU A 283 -9.52 28.46 -4.14
N GLU A 284 -10.06 27.56 -3.35
CA GLU A 284 -10.57 27.91 -2.02
C GLU A 284 -9.40 28.55 -1.28
N SER A 285 -9.59 29.75 -0.78
CA SER A 285 -8.57 30.47 -0.02
C SER A 285 -8.02 29.58 1.09
N PRO A 286 -6.69 29.56 1.33
CA PRO A 286 -6.09 28.70 2.35
C PRO A 286 -6.74 29.02 3.71
N VAL A 287 -7.18 27.97 4.40
CA VAL A 287 -7.70 28.07 5.76
C VAL A 287 -6.50 28.31 6.68
N SER A 288 -6.16 29.55 6.91
CA SER A 288 -4.94 30.05 7.59
C SER A 288 -4.79 29.68 9.07
N ARG A 289 -5.47 28.63 9.57
CA ARG A 289 -5.57 28.28 11.00
C ARG A 289 -4.75 27.06 11.43
N LEU A 290 -4.03 26.38 10.53
CA LEU A 290 -3.22 25.22 10.90
C LEU A 290 -1.73 25.57 11.11
N LEU A 291 -1.25 26.68 10.56
CA LEU A 291 0.14 27.07 10.75
C LEU A 291 0.31 27.80 12.10
N PRO A 292 1.22 27.32 12.96
CA PRO A 292 1.51 27.97 14.21
C PRO A 292 2.34 29.25 13.95
N ARG A 293 2.24 30.21 14.87
CA ARG A 293 3.05 31.43 14.81
C ARG A 293 4.33 31.26 15.61
N CYS A 294 5.47 31.48 14.99
CA CYS A 294 6.73 31.53 15.70
C CYS A 294 6.81 32.81 16.56
N PRO A 295 7.01 32.70 17.90
CA PRO A 295 7.03 33.86 18.76
C PRO A 295 8.28 34.73 18.61
N THR A 296 9.39 34.15 18.13
CA THR A 296 10.70 34.81 18.05
C THR A 296 11.01 35.41 16.68
N LYS A 297 10.30 34.99 15.63
CA LYS A 297 10.56 35.39 14.25
C LYS A 297 9.30 35.36 13.39
N SER A 298 8.99 36.45 12.69
CA SER A 298 7.79 36.53 11.83
C SER A 298 7.82 35.58 10.63
N GLU A 299 8.99 35.36 10.05
CA GLU A 299 9.23 34.50 8.88
C GLU A 299 10.46 33.63 9.13
N PRO A 300 10.30 32.53 9.87
CA PRO A 300 11.39 31.60 10.08
C PRO A 300 11.77 30.90 8.78
N ARG A 301 13.07 30.70 8.59
CA ARG A 301 13.64 29.97 7.45
C ARG A 301 13.93 28.54 7.88
N ILE A 302 13.20 27.59 7.35
CA ILE A 302 13.31 26.19 7.76
C ILE A 302 13.63 25.33 6.55
N VAL A 303 14.68 24.55 6.62
CA VAL A 303 14.98 23.53 5.63
C VAL A 303 14.42 22.19 6.08
N GLY A 304 13.60 21.58 5.24
CA GLY A 304 13.14 20.20 5.37
C GLY A 304 13.88 19.29 4.40
N ILE A 305 14.22 18.10 4.85
CA ILE A 305 14.96 17.11 4.06
C ILE A 305 14.24 15.76 4.20
N ASP A 306 13.77 15.20 3.07
CA ASP A 306 13.34 13.80 2.99
C ASP A 306 14.51 12.97 2.45
N LEU A 307 15.28 12.40 3.38
CA LEU A 307 16.54 11.73 3.10
C LEU A 307 16.28 10.32 2.56
N THR A 308 16.95 9.97 1.46
CA THR A 308 16.94 8.60 0.92
C THR A 308 18.07 7.76 1.52
N GLY A 309 17.88 6.43 1.58
CA GLY A 309 18.88 5.50 2.15
C GLY A 309 20.20 5.40 1.35
N SER A 310 20.24 5.91 0.11
CA SER A 310 21.42 5.84 -0.77
C SER A 310 21.77 7.22 -1.35
N ALA A 311 23.05 7.59 -1.26
CA ALA A 311 23.59 8.79 -1.90
C ALA A 311 23.53 8.77 -3.45
N LYS A 312 23.13 7.65 -4.05
CA LYS A 312 22.93 7.54 -5.52
C LYS A 312 21.51 7.92 -5.94
N ARG A 313 20.62 8.17 -4.98
CA ARG A 313 19.23 8.56 -5.20
C ARG A 313 19.05 10.01 -4.81
N ALA A 314 18.21 10.69 -5.59
CA ALA A 314 17.82 12.03 -5.25
C ALA A 314 17.11 12.08 -3.88
N THR A 315 17.42 13.10 -3.12
CA THR A 315 16.88 13.45 -1.82
C THR A 315 15.97 14.65 -1.99
N GLY A 316 14.77 14.62 -1.42
CA GLY A 316 13.88 15.77 -1.38
C GLY A 316 14.42 16.84 -0.43
N TRP A 317 14.49 18.07 -0.92
CA TRP A 317 14.89 19.24 -0.15
C TRP A 317 13.87 20.36 -0.31
N ALA A 318 13.48 21.01 0.77
CA ALA A 318 12.55 22.11 0.75
C ALA A 318 13.04 23.24 1.66
N LEU A 319 12.94 24.49 1.18
CA LEU A 319 13.09 25.69 2.02
C LEU A 319 11.71 26.28 2.24
N MET A 320 11.32 26.43 3.50
CA MET A 320 10.12 27.13 3.90
C MET A 320 10.48 28.48 4.54
N GLU A 321 9.94 29.56 3.99
CA GLU A 321 10.09 30.95 4.48
C GLU A 321 8.71 31.44 4.90
N GLY A 322 8.47 31.47 6.20
CA GLY A 322 7.12 31.66 6.71
C GLY A 322 6.18 30.53 6.22
N ALA A 323 5.20 30.86 5.39
CA ALA A 323 4.27 29.88 4.79
C ALA A 323 4.65 29.46 3.36
N ALA A 324 5.63 30.12 2.74
CA ALA A 324 6.02 29.85 1.36
C ALA A 324 7.09 28.75 1.31
N ALA A 325 6.87 27.72 0.49
CA ALA A 325 7.80 26.62 0.29
C ALA A 325 8.32 26.57 -1.14
N THR A 326 9.63 26.35 -1.28
CA THR A 326 10.31 26.02 -2.54
C THR A 326 11.02 24.70 -2.41
N THR A 327 11.10 23.91 -3.48
CA THR A 327 11.67 22.56 -3.43
C THR A 327 12.80 22.34 -4.41
N LYS A 328 13.64 21.37 -4.12
CA LYS A 328 14.70 20.87 -4.99
C LYS A 328 14.86 19.37 -4.80
N SER A 329 15.31 18.70 -5.83
CA SER A 329 15.75 17.31 -5.79
C SER A 329 17.28 17.28 -5.92
N LEU A 330 18.00 16.84 -4.86
CA LEU A 330 19.46 16.89 -4.77
C LEU A 330 20.04 15.47 -4.75
N CYS A 331 21.15 15.26 -5.48
CA CYS A 331 21.65 13.91 -5.72
C CYS A 331 22.79 13.48 -4.79
N THR A 332 23.59 14.41 -4.26
CA THR A 332 24.75 14.08 -3.43
C THR A 332 24.68 14.72 -2.04
N ASP A 333 25.40 14.14 -1.06
CA ASP A 333 25.47 14.72 0.28
C ASP A 333 26.18 16.09 0.26
N GLU A 334 27.17 16.27 -0.63
CA GLU A 334 27.88 17.53 -0.79
C GLU A 334 26.96 18.63 -1.31
N GLU A 335 26.14 18.34 -2.33
CA GLU A 335 25.12 19.26 -2.83
C GLU A 335 24.11 19.62 -1.75
N LEU A 336 23.63 18.60 -1.01
CA LEU A 336 22.66 18.75 0.05
C LEU A 336 23.17 19.66 1.18
N ILE A 337 24.40 19.44 1.64
CA ILE A 337 25.05 20.25 2.66
C ILE A 337 25.25 21.69 2.16
N LYS A 338 25.81 21.85 0.94
CA LYS A 338 26.07 23.14 0.33
C LYS A 338 24.80 23.98 0.18
N GLU A 339 23.74 23.37 -0.35
CA GLU A 339 22.44 24.04 -0.55
C GLU A 339 21.82 24.44 0.79
N THR A 340 21.86 23.54 1.78
CA THR A 340 21.33 23.78 3.13
C THR A 340 22.07 24.94 3.82
N ILE A 341 23.41 24.97 3.76
CA ILE A 341 24.20 26.07 4.34
C ILE A 341 23.92 27.39 3.61
N SER A 342 23.81 27.34 2.27
CA SER A 342 23.55 28.53 1.45
C SER A 342 22.19 29.14 1.73
N ALA A 343 21.21 28.33 2.11
CA ALA A 343 19.87 28.78 2.48
C ALA A 343 19.85 29.53 3.83
N LYS A 344 20.90 29.45 4.64
CA LYS A 344 21.00 30.09 5.98
C LYS A 344 19.74 29.84 6.83
N PRO A 345 19.35 28.60 7.06
CA PRO A 345 18.14 28.28 7.79
C PRO A 345 18.31 28.57 9.29
N ASP A 346 17.20 28.90 9.96
CA ASP A 346 17.13 28.96 11.41
C ASP A 346 17.08 27.54 12.02
N LEU A 347 16.53 26.59 11.24
CA LEU A 347 16.37 25.19 11.63
C LEU A 347 16.42 24.28 10.43
N VAL A 348 17.00 23.09 10.59
CA VAL A 348 16.93 21.98 9.63
C VAL A 348 16.15 20.82 10.25
N SER A 349 15.16 20.30 9.53
CA SER A 349 14.30 19.20 9.94
C SER A 349 14.49 18.02 8.96
N ILE A 350 14.97 16.88 9.46
CA ILE A 350 15.36 15.75 8.61
C ILE A 350 14.42 14.56 8.83
N ASP A 351 13.83 14.04 7.76
CA ASP A 351 13.14 12.73 7.74
C ASP A 351 14.15 11.60 7.66
N SER A 352 14.69 11.28 8.79
CA SER A 352 15.55 10.13 9.02
C SER A 352 15.76 9.95 10.51
N PRO A 353 15.94 8.72 11.03
CA PRO A 353 16.45 8.52 12.37
C PRO A 353 17.83 9.18 12.52
N LEU A 354 18.02 9.98 13.56
CA LEU A 354 19.27 10.70 13.83
C LEU A 354 20.10 10.07 14.94
N SER A 355 19.61 8.96 15.51
CA SER A 355 20.29 8.19 16.54
C SER A 355 20.03 6.69 16.40
N LEU A 356 20.81 5.89 17.10
CA LEU A 356 20.60 4.46 17.29
C LEU A 356 19.95 4.21 18.66
N PRO A 357 19.32 3.04 18.89
CA PRO A 357 18.77 2.68 20.20
C PRO A 357 19.83 2.77 21.30
N GLU A 358 19.44 3.24 22.47
CA GLU A 358 20.34 3.34 23.63
C GLU A 358 20.97 1.98 23.96
N GLY A 359 22.31 1.94 24.05
CA GLY A 359 23.05 0.71 24.29
C GLY A 359 23.34 -0.13 23.05
N TYR A 360 23.08 0.38 21.85
CA TYR A 360 23.39 -0.32 20.60
C TYR A 360 24.79 -0.99 20.59
N GLY A 361 24.83 -2.24 20.16
CA GLY A 361 26.06 -3.06 20.17
C GLY A 361 26.26 -3.90 21.46
N LYS A 362 25.40 -3.77 22.47
CA LYS A 362 25.45 -4.62 23.68
C LYS A 362 24.41 -5.75 23.60
N PRO A 363 24.64 -6.92 24.21
CA PRO A 363 23.64 -7.99 24.28
C PRO A 363 22.34 -7.50 24.96
N GLY A 364 21.18 -7.89 24.43
CA GLY A 364 19.87 -7.57 25.00
C GLY A 364 19.33 -6.15 24.74
N VAL A 365 19.97 -5.38 23.86
CA VAL A 365 19.52 -4.03 23.51
C VAL A 365 18.20 -4.09 22.74
N PRO A 366 17.21 -3.20 23.05
CA PRO A 366 15.99 -3.07 22.29
C PRO A 366 16.27 -2.79 20.82
N ILE A 367 15.46 -3.37 19.96
CA ILE A 367 15.53 -3.14 18.50
C ILE A 367 14.98 -1.74 18.14
N TYR A 368 14.09 -1.24 18.98
CA TYR A 368 13.40 0.02 18.81
C TYR A 368 13.98 1.12 19.68
N ARG A 369 14.05 2.32 19.13
CA ARG A 369 14.20 3.54 19.92
C ARG A 369 12.88 3.83 20.67
N LYS A 370 12.97 4.56 21.77
CA LYS A 370 11.79 4.92 22.59
C LYS A 370 10.78 5.79 21.82
N CYS A 371 11.26 6.66 20.90
CA CYS A 371 10.39 7.44 20.02
C CYS A 371 9.57 6.57 19.05
N GLU A 372 10.15 5.51 18.51
CA GLU A 372 9.46 4.57 17.61
C GLU A 372 8.37 3.80 18.36
N LEU A 373 8.65 3.37 19.61
CA LEU A 373 7.65 2.75 20.47
C LEU A 373 6.51 3.72 20.82
N ALA A 374 6.83 5.01 21.06
CA ALA A 374 5.83 6.02 21.31
C ALA A 374 4.89 6.21 20.10
N LEU A 375 5.42 6.33 18.89
CA LEU A 375 4.60 6.40 17.66
C LEU A 375 3.69 5.19 17.49
N LYS A 376 4.20 3.99 17.74
CA LYS A 376 3.39 2.74 17.67
C LYS A 376 2.22 2.78 18.66
N ARG A 377 2.44 3.26 19.88
CA ARG A 377 1.37 3.43 20.90
C ARG A 377 0.34 4.48 20.48
N MET A 378 0.75 5.49 19.70
CA MET A 378 -0.15 6.45 19.08
C MET A 378 -0.96 5.86 17.91
N GLY A 379 -0.70 4.62 17.50
CA GLY A 379 -1.31 3.99 16.32
C GLY A 379 -0.69 4.44 14.99
N ILE A 380 0.47 5.11 15.06
CA ILE A 380 1.21 5.60 13.89
C ILE A 380 2.24 4.55 13.49
N SER A 381 2.13 4.03 12.26
CA SER A 381 3.08 3.06 11.72
C SER A 381 4.44 3.71 11.49
N VAL A 382 5.49 3.10 12.02
CA VAL A 382 6.90 3.50 11.86
C VAL A 382 7.77 2.26 11.72
N PHE A 383 8.82 2.34 10.92
CA PHE A 383 9.87 1.32 10.84
C PHE A 383 10.93 1.59 11.91
N TRP A 384 11.54 0.55 12.47
CA TRP A 384 12.64 0.75 13.40
C TRP A 384 13.95 1.05 12.66
N CYS A 385 14.79 1.87 13.27
CA CYS A 385 16.01 2.38 12.67
C CYS A 385 17.06 1.32 12.30
N LEU A 386 16.98 0.11 12.87
CA LEU A 386 17.87 -1.02 12.62
C LEU A 386 17.34 -2.03 11.63
N LEU A 387 16.17 -1.77 11.00
CA LEU A 387 15.74 -2.54 9.84
C LEU A 387 16.82 -2.42 8.74
N PRO A 388 17.22 -3.48 8.04
CA PRO A 388 18.30 -3.41 7.04
C PRO A 388 18.16 -2.25 6.04
N SER A 389 16.96 -2.01 5.53
CA SER A 389 16.67 -0.87 4.66
C SER A 389 16.74 0.49 5.38
N MET A 390 16.40 0.54 6.66
CA MET A 390 16.44 1.76 7.48
C MET A 390 17.83 2.01 8.07
N GLU A 391 18.63 0.99 8.30
CA GLU A 391 19.97 1.16 8.89
C GLU A 391 20.88 2.02 8.03
N MET A 392 20.86 1.84 6.71
CA MET A 392 21.61 2.70 5.78
C MET A 392 21.12 4.14 5.85
N LEU A 393 19.80 4.36 5.87
CA LEU A 393 19.19 5.67 6.02
C LEU A 393 19.57 6.29 7.37
N THR A 394 19.45 5.54 8.47
CA THR A 394 19.79 5.98 9.82
C THR A 394 21.27 6.40 9.90
N ARG A 395 22.19 5.58 9.40
CA ARG A 395 23.63 5.91 9.39
C ARG A 395 23.93 7.13 8.55
N ARG A 396 23.29 7.28 7.41
CA ARG A 396 23.42 8.48 6.54
C ARG A 396 22.85 9.71 7.25
N GLY A 397 21.66 9.60 7.88
CA GLY A 397 21.03 10.69 8.63
C GLY A 397 21.88 11.18 9.79
N ILE A 398 22.43 10.25 10.60
CA ILE A 398 23.35 10.57 11.71
C ILE A 398 24.58 11.32 11.19
N LYS A 399 25.17 10.86 10.07
CA LYS A 399 26.35 11.52 9.47
C LYS A 399 26.00 12.92 8.97
N LEU A 400 24.89 13.07 8.24
CA LEU A 400 24.42 14.34 7.72
C LEU A 400 24.12 15.35 8.85
N ALA A 401 23.36 14.91 9.85
CA ALA A 401 23.03 15.76 11.00
C ALA A 401 24.27 16.24 11.75
N ARG A 402 25.26 15.36 11.95
CA ARG A 402 26.56 15.73 12.55
C ARG A 402 27.28 16.80 11.73
N GLU A 403 27.34 16.62 10.41
CA GLU A 403 28.00 17.58 9.53
C GLU A 403 27.30 18.94 9.54
N LEU A 404 25.99 19.00 9.48
CA LEU A 404 25.22 20.24 9.57
C LEU A 404 25.38 20.92 10.94
N ARG A 405 25.42 20.14 12.04
CA ARG A 405 25.69 20.66 13.39
C ARG A 405 27.12 21.22 13.51
N ASN A 406 28.12 20.64 12.84
CA ASN A 406 29.49 21.18 12.74
C ASN A 406 29.49 22.57 12.09
N HIS A 407 28.55 22.82 11.17
CA HIS A 407 28.32 24.14 10.58
C HIS A 407 27.43 25.05 11.42
N ARG A 408 27.20 24.73 12.71
CA ARG A 408 26.39 25.49 13.69
C ARG A 408 24.91 25.62 13.28
N LEU A 409 24.39 24.67 12.52
CA LEU A 409 22.96 24.60 12.20
C LEU A 409 22.23 23.79 13.28
N ASN A 410 21.05 24.26 13.69
CA ASN A 410 20.15 23.51 14.53
C ASN A 410 19.49 22.40 13.68
N VAL A 411 19.53 21.16 14.16
CA VAL A 411 19.00 20.01 13.42
C VAL A 411 18.11 19.19 14.31
N ILE A 412 16.89 18.94 13.85
CA ILE A 412 15.91 18.06 14.50
C ILE A 412 15.58 16.85 13.62
N GLU A 413 15.12 15.78 14.26
CA GLU A 413 14.54 14.63 13.60
C GLU A 413 13.04 14.86 13.42
N SER A 414 12.51 14.56 12.23
CA SER A 414 11.08 14.57 11.95
C SER A 414 10.67 13.29 11.24
N TYR A 415 9.36 13.06 11.19
CA TYR A 415 8.76 11.97 10.43
C TYR A 415 7.48 12.50 9.73
N PRO A 416 7.55 12.85 8.43
CA PRO A 416 6.42 13.37 7.66
C PRO A 416 5.16 12.55 7.79
N GLY A 417 5.25 11.23 7.73
CA GLY A 417 4.10 10.36 7.89
C GLY A 417 3.38 10.53 9.23
N ALA A 418 4.10 10.73 10.34
CA ALA A 418 3.49 11.01 11.63
C ALA A 418 2.83 12.39 11.64
N ALA A 419 3.52 13.42 11.11
CA ALA A 419 2.98 14.76 11.03
C ALA A 419 1.71 14.83 10.18
N GLN A 420 1.68 14.15 9.04
CA GLN A 420 0.52 14.05 8.16
C GLN A 420 -0.68 13.44 8.87
N ASP A 421 -0.51 12.33 9.60
CA ASP A 421 -1.59 11.70 10.38
C ASP A 421 -2.11 12.63 11.49
N ILE A 422 -1.22 13.28 12.23
CA ILE A 422 -1.55 14.17 13.35
C ILE A 422 -2.30 15.41 12.85
N LEU A 423 -1.89 15.97 11.73
CA LEU A 423 -2.47 17.18 11.16
C LEU A 423 -3.69 16.90 10.26
N GLY A 424 -3.98 15.62 9.97
CA GLY A 424 -5.06 15.22 9.07
C GLY A 424 -4.76 15.54 7.59
N ILE A 425 -3.48 15.59 7.23
CA ILE A 425 -3.01 15.74 5.85
C ILE A 425 -2.99 14.35 5.21
N PRO A 426 -3.46 14.19 3.95
CA PRO A 426 -3.39 12.89 3.26
C PRO A 426 -1.96 12.38 3.18
N ARG A 427 -1.76 11.08 3.45
CA ARG A 427 -0.44 10.44 3.29
C ARG A 427 -0.13 10.15 1.81
N LYS A 428 1.14 9.90 1.51
CA LYS A 428 1.70 9.42 0.23
C LYS A 428 0.87 8.30 -0.44
N LYS A 429 0.14 7.47 0.34
CA LYS A 429 -0.72 6.40 -0.17
C LYS A 429 -2.01 6.88 -0.86
N ALA A 430 -2.45 8.10 -0.61
CA ALA A 430 -3.64 8.63 -1.25
C ALA A 430 -3.34 8.97 -2.72
N SER A 431 -2.63 10.05 -2.95
CA SER A 431 -2.00 10.44 -4.21
C SER A 431 -1.11 11.65 -3.96
N LEU A 432 -0.16 11.92 -4.85
CA LEU A 432 0.68 13.11 -4.78
C LEU A 432 -0.17 14.40 -4.78
N GLU A 433 -1.19 14.44 -5.62
CA GLU A 433 -2.10 15.58 -5.73
C GLU A 433 -2.92 15.82 -4.46
N GLU A 434 -3.38 14.77 -3.80
CA GLU A 434 -4.10 14.89 -2.53
C GLU A 434 -3.18 15.37 -1.41
N LEU A 435 -1.93 14.92 -1.38
CA LEU A 435 -0.92 15.38 -0.42
C LEU A 435 -0.61 16.86 -0.64
N LYS A 436 -0.35 17.30 -1.88
CA LYS A 436 -0.15 18.72 -2.23
C LYS A 436 -1.33 19.58 -1.79
N ARG A 437 -2.57 19.15 -2.10
CA ARG A 437 -3.79 19.83 -1.66
C ARG A 437 -3.92 19.89 -0.14
N GLY A 438 -3.52 18.83 0.56
CA GLY A 438 -3.51 18.78 2.01
C GLY A 438 -2.59 19.83 2.62
N LEU A 439 -1.37 19.96 2.10
CA LEU A 439 -0.41 20.99 2.52
C LEU A 439 -0.88 22.40 2.20
N PHE A 440 -1.47 22.61 1.02
CA PHE A 440 -2.07 23.89 0.65
C PHE A 440 -3.22 24.28 1.60
N ARG A 441 -4.11 23.34 1.93
CA ARG A 441 -5.19 23.57 2.91
C ARG A 441 -4.65 23.82 4.32
N ALA A 442 -3.49 23.26 4.66
CA ALA A 442 -2.81 23.53 5.92
C ALA A 442 -2.27 24.98 5.97
N GLY A 443 -2.23 25.70 4.86
CA GLY A 443 -1.80 27.08 4.75
C GLY A 443 -0.43 27.28 4.10
N ILE A 444 0.22 26.20 3.62
CA ILE A 444 1.51 26.31 2.92
C ILE A 444 1.26 26.77 1.48
N THR A 445 2.02 27.72 1.03
CA THR A 445 1.96 28.30 -0.31
C THR A 445 3.25 28.00 -1.07
N GLY A 446 3.24 28.16 -2.38
CA GLY A 446 4.41 27.93 -3.25
C GLY A 446 4.01 27.29 -4.57
N ASP A 447 4.98 27.18 -5.46
CA ASP A 447 4.80 26.61 -6.79
C ASP A 447 4.57 25.09 -6.78
N PHE A 448 4.88 24.42 -5.68
CA PHE A 448 4.70 22.96 -5.51
C PHE A 448 3.26 22.50 -5.79
N VAL A 449 2.28 23.37 -5.66
CA VAL A 449 0.86 23.03 -5.91
C VAL A 449 0.63 22.67 -7.38
N THR A 450 1.28 23.37 -8.30
CA THR A 450 1.13 23.22 -9.76
C THR A 450 2.35 22.61 -10.44
N ALA A 451 3.52 22.64 -9.80
CA ALA A 451 4.76 22.11 -10.34
C ALA A 451 4.75 20.57 -10.38
N ASP A 452 5.45 20.01 -11.34
CA ASP A 452 5.73 18.57 -11.41
C ASP A 452 6.92 18.25 -10.49
N ILE A 453 6.62 17.89 -9.24
CA ILE A 453 7.61 17.57 -8.20
C ILE A 453 7.42 16.14 -7.70
N THR A 454 8.44 15.60 -7.07
CA THR A 454 8.45 14.24 -6.53
C THR A 454 7.73 14.15 -5.18
N HIS A 455 7.39 12.93 -4.77
CA HIS A 455 6.88 12.66 -3.42
C HIS A 455 7.90 13.06 -2.34
N ASP A 456 9.19 12.83 -2.59
CA ASP A 456 10.26 13.12 -1.64
C ASP A 456 10.40 14.65 -1.43
N GLU A 457 10.18 15.46 -2.47
CA GLU A 457 10.12 16.94 -2.33
C GLU A 457 8.91 17.39 -1.50
N VAL A 458 7.74 16.75 -1.65
CA VAL A 458 6.53 17.07 -0.87
C VAL A 458 6.68 16.61 0.59
N ASP A 459 7.31 15.48 0.84
CA ASP A 459 7.62 15.03 2.19
C ASP A 459 8.69 15.93 2.85
N ALA A 460 9.63 16.49 2.07
CA ALA A 460 10.54 17.52 2.56
C ALA A 460 9.82 18.81 3.00
N ILE A 461 8.76 19.25 2.28
CA ILE A 461 7.90 20.34 2.75
C ILE A 461 7.24 19.98 4.08
N THR A 462 6.77 18.75 4.24
CA THR A 462 6.17 18.28 5.50
C THR A 462 7.20 18.27 6.63
N SER A 463 8.45 17.88 6.37
CA SER A 463 9.55 17.98 7.35
C SER A 463 9.80 19.43 7.77
N ALA A 464 9.80 20.37 6.81
CA ALA A 464 9.93 21.80 7.12
C ALA A 464 8.75 22.32 7.97
N LEU A 465 7.53 21.85 7.70
CA LEU A 465 6.35 22.17 8.49
C LEU A 465 6.50 21.69 9.95
N VAL A 466 7.04 20.48 10.19
CA VAL A 466 7.37 20.02 11.56
C VAL A 466 8.34 20.98 12.23
N GLY A 467 9.34 21.46 11.51
CA GLY A 467 10.27 22.47 11.99
C GLY A 467 9.58 23.79 12.38
N LEU A 468 8.52 24.20 11.67
CA LEU A 468 7.73 25.38 12.03
C LEU A 468 6.99 25.17 13.36
N PHE A 469 6.40 23.99 13.58
CA PHE A 469 5.78 23.65 14.86
C PHE A 469 6.80 23.64 15.99
N TYR A 470 8.00 23.13 15.74
CA TYR A 470 9.10 23.16 16.72
C TYR A 470 9.48 24.60 17.09
N MET A 471 9.70 25.48 16.12
CA MET A 471 10.06 26.88 16.37
C MET A 471 8.92 27.69 17.02
N ALA A 472 7.69 27.25 16.86
CA ALA A 472 6.51 27.86 17.47
C ALA A 472 6.21 27.35 18.88
N ASP A 473 7.04 26.45 19.43
CA ASP A 473 6.81 25.75 20.71
C ASP A 473 5.48 24.97 20.77
N ASP A 474 5.00 24.55 19.59
CA ASP A 474 3.72 23.79 19.47
C ASP A 474 3.98 22.37 18.95
N PHE A 475 4.83 21.64 19.66
CA PHE A 475 5.30 20.31 19.32
C PHE A 475 5.27 19.33 20.47
N ILE A 476 5.51 18.06 20.18
CA ILE A 476 5.78 17.00 21.14
C ILE A 476 7.12 16.37 20.77
N ALA A 477 8.02 16.25 21.75
CA ALA A 477 9.28 15.53 21.61
C ALA A 477 9.08 14.07 22.09
N LEU A 478 9.29 13.11 21.19
CA LEU A 478 9.17 11.68 21.48
C LEU A 478 10.56 11.07 21.61
N GLY A 479 10.76 10.23 22.63
CA GLY A 479 12.03 9.56 22.88
C GLY A 479 12.72 10.00 24.15
N THR A 480 14.04 9.99 24.17
CA THR A 480 14.88 10.39 25.31
C THR A 480 16.09 11.17 24.82
N PRO A 481 16.76 11.95 25.70
CA PRO A 481 17.96 12.70 25.35
C PRO A 481 19.09 11.83 24.76
N ASN A 482 19.18 10.57 25.21
CA ASN A 482 20.24 9.65 24.80
C ASN A 482 20.01 9.06 23.39
N GLU A 483 18.77 9.16 22.85
CA GLU A 483 18.39 8.64 21.54
C GLU A 483 18.02 9.76 20.55
N ASP A 484 18.36 11.01 20.84
CA ASP A 484 17.75 12.19 20.21
C ASP A 484 16.20 12.17 20.33
N TYR A 485 15.57 13.30 20.08
CA TYR A 485 14.11 13.39 20.11
C TYR A 485 13.56 13.43 18.69
N LEU A 486 12.57 12.60 18.41
CA LEU A 486 11.72 12.76 17.25
C LEU A 486 10.66 13.81 17.53
N ILE A 487 10.60 14.85 16.69
CA ILE A 487 9.66 15.95 16.83
C ILE A 487 8.41 15.67 15.99
N VAL A 488 7.23 15.85 16.61
CA VAL A 488 5.94 15.80 15.94
C VAL A 488 5.08 17.02 16.30
N PRO A 489 4.20 17.51 15.41
CA PRO A 489 3.29 18.61 15.71
C PRO A 489 2.38 18.30 16.90
N ARG A 490 2.07 19.29 17.74
CA ARG A 490 0.98 19.21 18.70
C ARG A 490 -0.33 19.57 17.98
N SER A 491 -1.37 18.77 18.12
CA SER A 491 -2.68 19.05 17.52
C SER A 491 -3.80 18.75 18.52
N THR A 492 -4.72 19.69 18.68
CA THR A 492 -5.91 19.52 19.54
C THR A 492 -6.89 18.47 19.02
N LYS A 493 -6.77 18.09 17.74
CA LYS A 493 -7.61 17.06 17.10
C LYS A 493 -7.14 15.63 17.38
N PHE A 494 -5.89 15.46 17.83
CA PHE A 494 -5.34 14.15 18.17
C PHE A 494 -5.61 13.87 19.64
N ASN A 495 -6.16 12.70 19.98
CA ASN A 495 -6.57 12.39 21.37
C ASN A 495 -5.35 12.00 22.23
N TYR A 496 -4.60 13.00 22.71
CA TYR A 496 -3.43 12.83 23.58
C TYR A 496 -3.76 12.32 25.00
N VAL A 497 -5.03 12.38 25.45
CA VAL A 497 -5.44 11.86 26.76
C VAL A 497 -5.17 10.36 26.83
N LYS A 498 -5.39 9.65 25.74
CA LYS A 498 -5.04 8.24 25.62
C LYS A 498 -3.52 8.00 25.67
N LEU A 499 -2.74 8.97 25.19
CA LEU A 499 -1.26 8.93 25.22
C LEU A 499 -0.72 9.12 26.63
N ALA A 500 -1.22 10.10 27.38
CA ALA A 500 -0.80 10.37 28.77
C ALA A 500 -1.06 9.16 29.68
N GLN A 501 -2.19 8.47 29.51
CA GLN A 501 -2.52 7.23 30.23
C GLN A 501 -1.56 6.08 29.86
N ILE A 502 -1.14 6.00 28.61
CA ILE A 502 -0.20 4.98 28.11
C ILE A 502 1.23 5.28 28.60
N VAL A 503 1.64 6.54 28.63
CA VAL A 503 2.97 6.98 29.11
C VAL A 503 3.11 6.74 30.61
N SER A 504 2.10 7.09 31.41
CA SER A 504 2.11 6.85 32.88
C SER A 504 2.11 5.36 33.25
N ALA A 505 1.45 4.51 32.44
CA ALA A 505 1.42 3.06 32.65
C ALA A 505 2.71 2.34 32.28
N SER A 506 3.63 2.99 31.54
CA SER A 506 4.84 2.37 30.97
C SER A 506 6.15 2.75 31.62
N GLY A 507 6.13 3.53 32.73
CA GLY A 507 7.34 3.91 33.46
C GLY A 507 8.34 4.78 32.66
N LEU A 508 7.89 5.40 31.59
CA LEU A 508 8.67 6.42 30.87
C LEU A 508 8.49 7.74 31.61
N ASP A 509 9.59 8.40 31.96
CA ASP A 509 9.59 9.71 32.61
C ASP A 509 8.72 10.70 31.85
N ALA A 510 8.04 11.58 32.58
CA ALA A 510 7.14 12.58 32.03
C ALA A 510 7.80 13.33 30.86
N ILE A 511 7.02 13.61 29.83
CA ILE A 511 7.42 14.47 28.71
C ILE A 511 7.97 15.77 29.32
N PRO A 512 9.23 16.15 29.06
CA PRO A 512 9.76 17.41 29.60
C PRO A 512 8.95 18.56 29.02
N GLU A 513 8.41 19.41 29.89
CA GLU A 513 7.62 20.58 29.48
C GLU A 513 8.47 21.65 28.78
N ASN A 514 9.80 21.63 28.95
CA ASN A 514 10.72 22.58 28.32
C ASN A 514 12.08 21.93 28.06
N ILE A 515 12.54 21.92 26.82
CA ILE A 515 13.92 21.62 26.44
C ILE A 515 14.66 22.95 26.34
N PRO A 516 15.75 23.18 27.12
CA PRO A 516 16.54 24.38 26.97
C PRO A 516 17.18 24.45 25.59
N LEU A 517 17.05 25.59 24.93
CA LEU A 517 17.82 25.95 23.75
C LEU A 517 19.29 26.13 24.19
N GLY A 518 20.12 25.11 23.98
CA GLY A 518 21.57 25.17 24.16
C GLY A 518 22.28 25.20 22.80
#